data_397c7acdfc6d7365b07c1a3696b62e5f
#
_entry.id   397c7acdfc6d7365b07c1a3696b62e5f
#
_cell.length_a   1.000
_cell.length_b   1.000
_cell.length_c   1.000
_cell.angle_alpha   90.00
_cell.angle_beta   90.00
_cell.angle_gamma   90.00
#
_symmetry.space_group_name_H-M   'P 1'
#
loop_
_entity.id
_entity.type
_entity.pdbx_description
1 polymer ?
#
loop_
_entity_poly.entity_id
_entity_poly.type
_entity_poly.pdbx_seq_one_letter_code
_entity_poly.pdbx_strand_id
1 'polypeptide(L)'
;MRHDGVLYGPMLSERYAVDFMKGVDMCENSGAKKIWGEGRITNDNKPDTFHGDASEGIYMWPHVYVDVTEDMECFHEEIFGPLVTIVKARDFDHALHLANASPYGLSSAIYTNDRLEAYRYKTGIKAGMTGINNSTTGAEAHLPFGGVKG
;
A
#
# COMPACT_ATOMS: atom_id res chain seq x y z
N MET A 1 -20.71 -5.53 -14.31
CA MET A 1 -21.29 -6.04 -13.03
C MET A 1 -20.12 -6.34 -12.10
N ARG A 2 -20.15 -5.88 -10.84
CA ARG A 2 -19.07 -6.18 -9.87
C ARG A 2 -19.29 -7.60 -9.35
N HIS A 3 -18.29 -8.46 -9.47
CA HIS A 3 -18.30 -9.79 -8.87
C HIS A 3 -17.85 -9.74 -7.42
N ASP A 4 -18.44 -10.58 -6.56
CA ASP A 4 -18.02 -10.72 -5.18
C ASP A 4 -16.57 -11.24 -5.12
N GLY A 5 -15.75 -10.68 -4.23
CA GLY A 5 -14.34 -11.05 -4.07
C GLY A 5 -13.37 -10.30 -4.96
N VAL A 6 -13.81 -9.38 -5.83
CA VAL A 6 -12.91 -8.50 -6.58
C VAL A 6 -12.33 -7.43 -5.66
N LEU A 7 -11.00 -7.45 -5.49
CA LEU A 7 -10.28 -6.54 -4.59
C LEU A 7 -9.98 -5.18 -5.25
N TYR A 8 -9.65 -5.17 -6.53
CA TYR A 8 -9.33 -3.95 -7.29
C TYR A 8 -9.71 -4.09 -8.76
N GLY A 9 -9.74 -2.96 -9.48
CA GLY A 9 -10.07 -2.87 -10.91
C GLY A 9 -8.85 -2.54 -11.78
N PRO A 10 -9.07 -2.17 -13.05
CA PRO A 10 -8.02 -1.78 -13.96
C PRO A 10 -7.38 -0.44 -13.56
N MET A 11 -6.17 -0.21 -14.05
CA MET A 11 -5.53 1.11 -14.01
C MET A 11 -6.32 2.09 -14.89
N LEU A 12 -6.29 3.37 -14.52
CA LEU A 12 -7.07 4.40 -15.22
C LEU A 12 -6.62 4.63 -16.67
N SER A 13 -5.33 4.49 -16.96
CA SER A 13 -4.76 4.64 -18.30
C SER A 13 -3.39 3.98 -18.42
N GLU A 14 -2.88 3.85 -19.66
CA GLU A 14 -1.53 3.34 -19.94
C GLU A 14 -0.42 4.17 -19.23
N ARG A 15 -0.60 5.49 -19.13
CA ARG A 15 0.33 6.35 -18.39
C ARG A 15 0.49 5.87 -16.94
N TYR A 16 -0.61 5.59 -16.24
CA TYR A 16 -0.56 5.12 -14.85
C TYR A 16 0.04 3.72 -14.72
N ALA A 17 -0.18 2.84 -15.72
CA ALA A 17 0.48 1.54 -15.74
C ALA A 17 2.01 1.68 -15.93
N VAL A 18 2.45 2.59 -16.80
CA VAL A 18 3.88 2.89 -16.98
C VAL A 18 4.49 3.47 -15.71
N ASP A 19 3.81 4.43 -15.07
CA ASP A 19 4.30 5.04 -13.82
C ASP A 19 4.32 4.02 -12.68
N PHE A 20 3.33 3.13 -12.61
CA PHE A 20 3.34 2.00 -11.68
C PHE A 20 4.55 1.07 -11.88
N MET A 21 4.88 0.71 -13.13
CA MET A 21 6.04 -0.13 -13.43
C MET A 21 7.37 0.55 -13.08
N LYS A 22 7.48 1.89 -13.20
CA LYS A 22 8.63 2.62 -12.66
C LYS A 22 8.77 2.47 -11.14
N GLY A 23 7.65 2.43 -10.42
CA GLY A 23 7.62 2.14 -8.98
C GLY A 23 8.08 0.72 -8.67
N VAL A 24 7.70 -0.25 -9.50
CA VAL A 24 8.19 -1.64 -9.42
C VAL A 24 9.71 -1.67 -9.62
N ASP A 25 10.22 -1.01 -10.67
CA ASP A 25 11.66 -0.91 -10.95
C ASP A 25 12.42 -0.22 -9.80
N MET A 26 11.83 0.82 -9.22
CA MET A 26 12.38 1.50 -8.04
C MET A 26 12.57 0.54 -6.86
N CYS A 27 11.56 -0.29 -6.55
CA CYS A 27 11.67 -1.29 -5.48
C CYS A 27 12.80 -2.29 -5.76
N GLU A 28 12.91 -2.79 -7.00
CA GLU A 28 13.94 -3.75 -7.40
C GLU A 28 15.33 -3.13 -7.38
N ASN A 29 15.49 -1.91 -7.89
CA ASN A 29 16.76 -1.18 -7.90
C ASN A 29 17.20 -0.77 -6.48
N SER A 30 16.27 -0.53 -5.56
CA SER A 30 16.56 -0.29 -4.14
C SER A 30 17.03 -1.54 -3.39
N GLY A 31 16.89 -2.72 -3.98
CA GLY A 31 17.27 -3.99 -3.36
C GLY A 31 16.16 -4.65 -2.53
N ALA A 32 14.93 -4.15 -2.61
CA ALA A 32 13.77 -4.80 -1.98
C ALA A 32 13.52 -6.19 -2.61
N LYS A 33 13.19 -7.16 -1.77
CA LYS A 33 12.97 -8.54 -2.23
C LYS A 33 11.53 -8.72 -2.69
N LYS A 34 11.34 -8.94 -3.99
CA LYS A 34 10.04 -9.30 -4.55
C LYS A 34 9.65 -10.72 -4.14
N ILE A 35 8.45 -10.89 -3.60
CA ILE A 35 7.85 -12.19 -3.28
C ILE A 35 6.62 -12.50 -4.11
N TRP A 36 6.02 -11.48 -4.75
CA TRP A 36 4.87 -11.63 -5.65
C TRP A 36 4.83 -10.50 -6.67
N GLY A 37 4.31 -10.79 -7.89
CA GLY A 37 4.03 -9.82 -8.94
C GLY A 37 4.71 -10.12 -10.26
N GLU A 38 3.98 -9.99 -11.38
CA GLU A 38 4.44 -10.37 -12.73
C GLU A 38 4.25 -9.26 -13.79
N GLY A 39 3.81 -8.06 -13.41
CA GLY A 39 3.55 -6.97 -14.34
C GLY A 39 2.09 -6.94 -14.83
N ARG A 40 1.84 -6.87 -16.14
CA ARG A 40 0.48 -6.76 -16.70
C ARG A 40 -0.23 -8.10 -16.76
N ILE A 41 -1.52 -8.10 -16.39
CA ILE A 41 -2.41 -9.24 -16.59
C ILE A 41 -2.91 -9.21 -18.04
N THR A 42 -2.76 -10.33 -18.73
CA THR A 42 -3.24 -10.59 -20.08
C THR A 42 -4.15 -11.82 -20.10
N ASN A 43 -4.77 -12.13 -21.23
CA ASN A 43 -5.56 -13.36 -21.35
C ASN A 43 -4.72 -14.63 -21.20
N ASP A 44 -3.40 -14.54 -21.46
CA ASP A 44 -2.48 -15.69 -21.40
C ASP A 44 -1.98 -15.98 -19.98
N ASN A 45 -1.95 -14.96 -19.08
CA ASN A 45 -1.41 -15.10 -17.73
C ASN A 45 -2.39 -14.74 -16.62
N LYS A 46 -3.65 -14.46 -16.95
CA LYS A 46 -4.67 -14.11 -15.95
C LYS A 46 -4.95 -15.29 -15.01
N PRO A 47 -5.17 -15.03 -13.71
CA PRO A 47 -5.51 -16.08 -12.78
C PRO A 47 -6.93 -16.63 -13.04
N ASP A 48 -7.20 -17.86 -12.63
CA ASP A 48 -8.52 -18.52 -12.80
C ASP A 48 -9.67 -17.74 -12.17
N THR A 49 -9.36 -16.92 -11.16
CA THR A 49 -10.32 -16.04 -10.49
C THR A 49 -10.62 -14.74 -11.26
N PHE A 50 -9.91 -14.48 -12.36
CA PHE A 50 -10.15 -13.30 -13.18
C PHE A 50 -11.36 -13.53 -14.09
N HIS A 51 -12.40 -12.71 -13.93
CA HIS A 51 -13.62 -12.78 -14.72
C HIS A 51 -13.60 -11.77 -15.87
N GLY A 52 -13.76 -12.26 -17.08
CA GLY A 52 -13.85 -11.44 -18.29
C GLY A 52 -12.62 -11.51 -19.20
N ASP A 53 -12.56 -10.54 -20.11
CA ASP A 53 -11.47 -10.38 -21.08
C ASP A 53 -10.46 -9.36 -20.54
N ALA A 54 -9.21 -9.79 -20.34
CA ALA A 54 -8.15 -8.93 -19.84
C ALA A 54 -7.72 -7.84 -20.85
N SER A 55 -8.08 -7.98 -22.14
CA SER A 55 -7.82 -6.95 -23.15
C SER A 55 -8.76 -5.73 -23.07
N GLU A 56 -9.88 -5.84 -22.35
CA GLU A 56 -10.84 -4.73 -22.16
C GLU A 56 -10.37 -3.67 -21.13
N GLY A 57 -9.23 -3.89 -20.47
CA GLY A 57 -8.70 -2.97 -19.47
C GLY A 57 -7.20 -3.12 -19.26
N ILE A 58 -6.67 -2.26 -18.41
CA ILE A 58 -5.26 -2.23 -18.05
C ILE A 58 -5.12 -2.81 -16.66
N TYR A 59 -4.98 -4.11 -16.57
CA TYR A 59 -4.89 -4.83 -15.31
C TYR A 59 -3.43 -5.15 -14.99
N MET A 60 -3.02 -4.88 -13.76
CA MET A 60 -1.67 -5.14 -13.27
C MET A 60 -1.73 -6.21 -12.19
N TRP A 61 -0.74 -7.11 -12.16
CA TRP A 61 -0.57 -8.00 -11.02
C TRP A 61 -0.28 -7.22 -9.76
N PRO A 62 -0.82 -7.63 -8.58
CA PRO A 62 -0.36 -7.08 -7.32
C PRO A 62 1.11 -7.40 -7.11
N HIS A 63 1.86 -6.45 -6.57
CA HIS A 63 3.27 -6.65 -6.22
C HIS A 63 3.46 -6.60 -4.71
N VAL A 64 4.27 -7.50 -4.18
CA VAL A 64 4.61 -7.55 -2.77
C VAL A 64 6.12 -7.60 -2.62
N TYR A 65 6.67 -6.62 -1.92
CA TYR A 65 8.07 -6.51 -1.59
C TYR A 65 8.29 -6.63 -0.08
N VAL A 66 9.30 -7.39 0.32
CA VAL A 66 9.75 -7.56 1.70
C VAL A 66 11.19 -7.10 1.85
N ASP A 67 11.69 -7.11 3.08
CA ASP A 67 13.04 -6.67 3.45
C ASP A 67 13.34 -5.21 3.01
N VAL A 68 12.28 -4.39 2.93
CA VAL A 68 12.42 -2.94 2.69
C VAL A 68 12.95 -2.27 3.95
N THR A 69 13.89 -1.35 3.76
CA THR A 69 14.54 -0.58 4.83
C THR A 69 14.29 0.93 4.65
N GLU A 70 14.49 1.70 5.72
CA GLU A 70 14.21 3.15 5.73
C GLU A 70 15.09 3.95 4.75
N ASP A 71 16.26 3.44 4.37
CA ASP A 71 17.18 4.06 3.42
C ASP A 71 16.84 3.82 1.94
N MET A 72 15.88 2.95 1.65
CA MET A 72 15.44 2.65 0.29
C MET A 72 14.49 3.74 -0.25
N GLU A 73 14.65 4.11 -1.52
CA GLU A 73 13.79 5.11 -2.18
C GLU A 73 12.31 4.71 -2.13
N CYS A 74 12.01 3.44 -2.38
CA CYS A 74 10.65 2.90 -2.36
C CYS A 74 9.97 2.91 -0.97
N PHE A 75 10.71 3.21 0.10
CA PHE A 75 10.14 3.47 1.43
C PHE A 75 9.54 4.89 1.52
N HIS A 76 10.10 5.85 0.80
CA HIS A 76 9.72 7.27 0.87
C HIS A 76 8.75 7.71 -0.21
N GLU A 77 8.67 6.98 -1.32
CA GLU A 77 7.84 7.36 -2.47
C GLU A 77 6.49 6.64 -2.47
N GLU A 78 5.43 7.37 -2.80
CA GLU A 78 4.10 6.82 -2.97
C GLU A 78 3.93 6.25 -4.37
N ILE A 79 3.78 4.91 -4.46
CA ILE A 79 3.56 4.22 -5.72
C ILE A 79 2.06 3.99 -5.92
N PHE A 80 1.46 4.72 -6.87
CA PHE A 80 0.05 4.57 -7.20
C PHE A 80 -0.19 3.28 -7.98
N GLY A 81 -0.76 2.28 -7.31
CA GLY A 81 -1.08 1.00 -7.91
C GLY A 81 -1.16 -0.15 -6.90
N PRO A 82 -1.38 -1.37 -7.36
CA PRO A 82 -1.53 -2.54 -6.51
C PRO A 82 -0.15 -3.06 -6.02
N LEU A 83 0.54 -2.28 -5.20
CA LEU A 83 1.85 -2.64 -4.65
C LEU A 83 1.86 -2.41 -3.13
N VAL A 84 2.50 -3.28 -2.40
CA VAL A 84 2.78 -3.14 -0.97
C VAL A 84 4.23 -3.44 -0.66
N THR A 85 4.85 -2.58 0.13
CA THR A 85 6.17 -2.79 0.73
C THR A 85 6.01 -3.17 2.21
N ILE A 86 6.77 -4.16 2.64
CA ILE A 86 6.74 -4.67 4.01
C ILE A 86 8.09 -4.40 4.67
N VAL A 87 8.04 -3.62 5.73
CA VAL A 87 9.20 -3.23 6.53
C VAL A 87 9.15 -3.94 7.88
N LYS A 88 10.26 -4.55 8.28
CA LYS A 88 10.34 -5.26 9.55
C LYS A 88 10.78 -4.31 10.67
N ALA A 89 9.92 -4.13 11.66
CA ALA A 89 10.27 -3.41 12.88
C ALA A 89 10.82 -4.33 13.95
N ARG A 90 11.71 -3.80 14.81
CA ARG A 90 12.30 -4.54 15.94
C ARG A 90 11.35 -4.60 17.14
N ASP A 91 10.62 -3.51 17.35
CA ASP A 91 9.71 -3.28 18.47
C ASP A 91 8.70 -2.21 18.11
N PHE A 92 7.78 -1.90 19.04
CA PHE A 92 6.75 -0.89 18.85
C PHE A 92 7.31 0.51 18.57
N ASP A 93 8.35 0.92 19.30
CA ASP A 93 8.93 2.27 19.13
C ASP A 93 9.58 2.43 17.75
N HIS A 94 10.27 1.40 17.29
CA HIS A 94 10.79 1.36 15.94
C HIS A 94 9.69 1.34 14.87
N ALA A 95 8.61 0.59 15.08
CA ALA A 95 7.48 0.60 14.16
C ALA A 95 6.82 1.99 14.06
N LEU A 96 6.64 2.67 15.19
CA LEU A 96 6.10 4.02 15.23
C LEU A 96 7.04 5.04 14.57
N HIS A 97 8.36 4.89 14.78
CA HIS A 97 9.37 5.71 14.09
C HIS A 97 9.25 5.54 12.57
N LEU A 98 9.29 4.30 12.06
CA LEU A 98 9.17 4.00 10.65
C LEU A 98 7.87 4.53 10.04
N ALA A 99 6.75 4.35 10.72
CA ALA A 99 5.46 4.87 10.27
C ALA A 99 5.44 6.41 10.17
N ASN A 100 6.26 7.09 10.97
CA ASN A 100 6.40 8.53 10.95
C ASN A 100 7.50 9.06 10.02
N ALA A 101 8.42 8.23 9.55
CA ALA A 101 9.55 8.62 8.70
C ALA A 101 9.12 8.97 7.27
N SER A 102 8.00 8.42 6.80
CA SER A 102 7.40 8.78 5.51
C SER A 102 6.99 10.26 5.48
N PRO A 103 7.14 10.97 4.34
CA PRO A 103 6.63 12.34 4.16
C PRO A 103 5.10 12.41 4.14
N TYR A 104 4.42 11.29 3.92
CA TYR A 104 2.96 11.22 3.85
C TYR A 104 2.33 11.06 5.23
N GLY A 105 1.12 11.60 5.42
CA GLY A 105 0.44 11.59 6.71
C GLY A 105 -1.08 11.70 6.59
N LEU A 106 -1.70 11.06 5.57
CA LEU A 106 -3.15 11.06 5.41
C LEU A 106 -3.79 10.02 6.34
N SER A 107 -3.45 8.76 6.16
CA SER A 107 -4.09 7.64 6.87
C SER A 107 -3.07 6.66 7.42
N SER A 108 -3.38 6.11 8.58
CA SER A 108 -2.57 5.07 9.25
C SER A 108 -3.45 4.10 10.01
N ALA A 109 -2.94 2.92 10.32
CA ALA A 109 -3.63 1.96 11.17
C ALA A 109 -2.64 1.14 12.01
N ILE A 110 -3.10 0.71 13.19
CA ILE A 110 -2.44 -0.28 14.02
C ILE A 110 -3.37 -1.46 14.27
N TYR A 111 -2.81 -2.66 14.25
CA TYR A 111 -3.47 -3.88 14.68
C TYR A 111 -2.73 -4.42 15.91
N THR A 112 -3.35 -4.33 17.07
CA THR A 112 -2.78 -4.76 18.35
C THR A 112 -3.87 -5.17 19.33
N ASN A 113 -3.54 -6.09 20.23
CA ASN A 113 -4.36 -6.45 21.38
C ASN A 113 -3.94 -5.71 22.66
N ASP A 114 -2.84 -4.96 22.63
CA ASP A 114 -2.34 -4.20 23.76
C ASP A 114 -2.95 -2.77 23.76
N ARG A 115 -3.66 -2.45 24.84
CA ARG A 115 -4.31 -1.14 24.99
C ARG A 115 -3.31 0.01 25.13
N LEU A 116 -2.15 -0.26 25.72
CA LEU A 116 -1.12 0.76 25.90
C LEU A 116 -0.45 1.07 24.54
N GLU A 117 -0.16 0.06 23.73
CA GLU A 117 0.32 0.27 22.37
C GLU A 117 -0.68 1.05 21.52
N ALA A 118 -1.97 0.68 21.57
CA ALA A 118 -3.02 1.40 20.85
C ALA A 118 -3.08 2.88 21.27
N TYR A 119 -2.97 3.18 22.56
CA TYR A 119 -2.94 4.56 23.07
C TYR A 119 -1.67 5.31 22.62
N ARG A 120 -0.48 4.69 22.76
CA ARG A 120 0.81 5.26 22.33
C ARG A 120 0.83 5.52 20.83
N TYR A 121 0.27 4.62 20.03
CA TYR A 121 0.13 4.81 18.59
C TYR A 121 -0.74 6.01 18.28
N LYS A 122 -1.97 6.05 18.83
CA LYS A 122 -2.90 7.17 18.62
C LYS A 122 -2.28 8.54 18.92
N THR A 123 -1.45 8.62 19.97
CA THR A 123 -0.85 9.89 20.41
C THR A 123 0.47 10.21 19.72
N GLY A 124 1.16 9.20 19.17
CA GLY A 124 2.50 9.32 18.58
C GLY A 124 2.54 9.34 17.06
N ILE A 125 1.51 8.81 16.39
CA ILE A 125 1.48 8.78 14.92
C ILE A 125 1.17 10.16 14.33
N LYS A 126 1.88 10.51 13.27
CA LYS A 126 1.66 11.75 12.50
C LYS A 126 0.83 11.46 11.25
N ALA A 127 -0.43 11.12 11.44
CA ALA A 127 -1.41 10.92 10.40
C ALA A 127 -2.73 11.59 10.78
N GLY A 128 -3.43 12.15 9.80
CA GLY A 128 -4.70 12.85 10.00
C GLY A 128 -5.84 11.91 10.36
N MET A 129 -5.82 10.69 9.82
CA MET A 129 -6.78 9.62 10.14
C MET A 129 -6.03 8.42 10.70
N THR A 130 -6.51 7.88 11.81
CA THR A 130 -5.85 6.77 12.50
C THR A 130 -6.84 5.67 12.86
N GLY A 131 -6.65 4.49 12.28
CA GLY A 131 -7.40 3.28 12.60
C GLY A 131 -6.76 2.48 13.73
N ILE A 132 -7.57 1.95 14.65
CA ILE A 132 -7.12 0.95 15.63
C ILE A 132 -7.92 -0.31 15.37
N ASN A 133 -7.25 -1.39 15.00
CA ASN A 133 -7.87 -2.65 14.57
C ASN A 133 -8.92 -2.46 13.46
N ASN A 134 -8.66 -1.49 12.59
CA ASN A 134 -9.50 -1.13 11.46
C ASN A 134 -8.62 -0.80 10.24
N SER A 135 -9.23 -0.80 9.05
CA SER A 135 -8.56 -0.50 7.80
C SER A 135 -8.14 0.99 7.70
N THR A 136 -7.14 1.26 6.86
CA THR A 136 -6.79 2.62 6.41
C THR A 136 -7.70 3.11 5.28
N THR A 137 -8.61 2.28 4.78
CA THR A 137 -9.54 2.61 3.70
C THR A 137 -10.89 3.03 4.27
N GLY A 138 -11.54 3.94 3.55
CA GLY A 138 -12.82 4.49 3.95
C GLY A 138 -12.69 5.78 4.76
N ALA A 139 -13.70 6.61 4.66
CA ALA A 139 -13.86 7.83 5.45
C ALA A 139 -15.32 7.98 5.84
N GLU A 140 -15.53 8.37 7.09
CA GLU A 140 -16.86 8.66 7.61
C GLU A 140 -17.22 10.11 7.31
N ALA A 141 -18.38 10.35 6.72
CA ALA A 141 -18.79 11.70 6.29
C ALA A 141 -18.88 12.74 7.43
N HIS A 142 -19.00 12.26 8.67
CA HIS A 142 -19.09 13.12 9.86
C HIS A 142 -17.75 13.34 10.58
N LEU A 143 -16.66 12.73 10.09
CA LEU A 143 -15.32 12.90 10.66
C LEU A 143 -14.45 13.79 9.77
N PRO A 144 -13.51 14.55 10.34
CA PRO A 144 -12.55 15.33 9.58
C PRO A 144 -11.73 14.43 8.64
N PHE A 145 -11.54 14.87 7.40
CA PHE A 145 -10.70 14.20 6.42
C PHE A 145 -9.54 15.11 6.02
N GLY A 146 -8.31 14.66 6.19
CA GLY A 146 -7.12 15.42 5.80
C GLY A 146 -5.84 14.84 6.36
N GLY A 147 -4.71 15.24 5.77
CA GLY A 147 -3.37 14.89 6.23
C GLY A 147 -2.80 15.91 7.23
N VAL A 148 -1.70 15.53 7.90
CA VAL A 148 -0.96 16.39 8.85
C VAL A 148 0.49 16.60 8.45
N LYS A 149 0.91 16.03 7.33
CA LYS A 149 2.21 16.26 6.68
C LYS A 149 1.98 16.92 5.34
N GLY A 150 2.90 17.77 4.90
CA GLY A 150 2.80 18.58 3.68
C GLY A 150 3.27 17.86 2.45
#